data_ae9cfcfa3ee652944e76bcf63c77a2da
#
_entry.id   ae9cfcfa3ee652944e76bcf63c77a2da
#
_cell.length_a   1.000
_cell.length_b   1.000
_cell.length_c   1.000
_cell.angle_alpha   90.00
_cell.angle_beta   90.00
_cell.angle_gamma   90.00
#
_symmetry.space_group_name_H-M   'P 1'
#
loop_
_entity.id
_entity.type
_entity.pdbx_description
1 polymer ?
#
loop_
_entity_poly.entity_id
_entity_poly.type
_entity_poly.pdbx_seq_one_letter_code
_entity_poly.pdbx_strand_id
1 'polypeptide(L)'
;MLRYALYDIRASILSTDRFFFGVALPIVFFLLFGAMQDYSSQQMGDGNVAAYVMIGMALYGAVQNTVAISGSTVTELSSGWNRQLALTPLTTGKYLGAKALTALVISAVPVIAVNIVGMFTGVEIPLNQQLAAGALTVLCGLVFAFYGIMMGLLIRNE
;
A
#
# COMPACT_ATOMS: atom_id res chain seq x y z
N MET A 1 11.09 14.74 12.29
CA MET A 1 10.13 14.22 11.33
C MET A 1 10.73 13.10 10.48
N LEU A 2 11.80 13.35 9.72
CA LEU A 2 12.39 12.37 8.79
C LEU A 2 12.89 11.10 9.50
N ARG A 3 13.58 11.22 10.63
CA ARG A 3 14.07 10.06 11.40
C ARG A 3 12.94 9.17 11.92
N TYR A 4 11.83 9.76 12.35
CA TYR A 4 10.65 9.00 12.77
C TYR A 4 10.01 8.27 11.59
N ALA A 5 9.82 8.96 10.44
CA ALA A 5 9.28 8.32 9.24
C ALA A 5 10.16 7.17 8.75
N LEU A 6 11.49 7.32 8.74
CA LEU A 6 12.42 6.25 8.37
C LEU A 6 12.34 5.04 9.30
N TYR A 7 12.21 5.27 10.61
CA TYR A 7 12.01 4.19 11.58
C TYR A 7 10.69 3.46 11.35
N ASP A 8 9.60 4.22 11.15
CA ASP A 8 8.26 3.67 10.91
C ASP A 8 8.18 2.88 9.60
N ILE A 9 8.81 3.38 8.52
CA ILE A 9 8.96 2.67 7.24
C ILE A 9 9.73 1.36 7.44
N ARG A 10 10.87 1.41 8.12
CA ARG A 10 11.68 0.20 8.37
C ARG A 10 10.92 -0.83 9.19
N ALA A 11 10.26 -0.42 10.26
CA ALA A 11 9.44 -1.30 11.09
C ALA A 11 8.28 -1.91 10.29
N SER A 12 7.68 -1.13 9.38
CA SER A 12 6.59 -1.58 8.51
C SER A 12 7.05 -2.60 7.47
N ILE A 13 8.21 -2.40 6.85
CA ILE A 13 8.78 -3.34 5.86
C ILE A 13 9.20 -4.66 6.52
N LEU A 14 9.75 -4.61 7.73
CA LEU A 14 10.20 -5.79 8.47
C LEU A 14 9.06 -6.57 9.14
N SER A 15 7.83 -6.07 9.11
CA SER A 15 6.66 -6.78 9.65
C SER A 15 6.29 -7.96 8.74
N THR A 16 6.44 -9.17 9.25
CA THR A 16 6.13 -10.42 8.53
C THR A 16 4.70 -10.46 8.02
N ASP A 17 3.73 -10.04 8.85
CA ASP A 17 2.31 -10.05 8.50
C ASP A 17 2.03 -9.11 7.33
N ARG A 18 2.59 -7.89 7.37
CA ARG A 18 2.43 -6.91 6.28
C ARG A 18 3.09 -7.37 4.99
N PHE A 19 4.26 -7.99 5.09
CA PHE A 19 4.93 -8.55 3.93
C PHE A 19 4.09 -9.68 3.30
N PHE A 20 3.58 -10.60 4.12
CA PHE A 20 2.81 -11.73 3.63
C PHE A 20 1.49 -11.27 2.99
N PHE A 21 0.64 -10.54 3.72
CA PHE A 21 -0.66 -10.12 3.23
C PHE A 21 -0.60 -8.97 2.22
N GLY A 22 0.35 -8.07 2.36
CA GLY A 22 0.46 -6.89 1.51
C GLY A 22 1.31 -7.07 0.26
N VAL A 23 2.20 -8.09 0.20
CA VAL A 23 3.10 -8.29 -0.94
C VAL A 23 2.98 -9.71 -1.50
N ALA A 24 3.22 -10.74 -0.67
CA ALA A 24 3.26 -12.12 -1.16
C ALA A 24 1.89 -12.58 -1.67
N LEU A 25 0.82 -12.31 -0.93
CA LEU A 25 -0.53 -12.73 -1.31
C LEU A 25 -1.01 -12.09 -2.63
N PRO A 26 -0.86 -10.76 -2.87
CA PRO A 26 -1.16 -10.15 -4.16
C PRO A 26 -0.37 -10.76 -5.33
N ILE A 27 0.91 -11.09 -5.13
CA ILE A 27 1.73 -11.76 -6.15
C ILE A 27 1.17 -13.15 -6.45
N VAL A 28 0.87 -13.95 -5.43
CA VAL A 28 0.30 -15.29 -5.61
C VAL A 28 -1.05 -15.21 -6.35
N PHE A 29 -1.92 -14.28 -5.97
CA PHE A 29 -3.20 -14.11 -6.65
C PHE A 29 -3.04 -13.61 -8.08
N PHE A 30 -2.09 -12.71 -8.35
CA PHE A 30 -1.76 -12.31 -9.70
C PHE A 30 -1.30 -13.49 -10.55
N LEU A 31 -0.42 -14.34 -10.02
CA LEU A 31 0.05 -15.53 -10.73
C LEU A 31 -1.11 -16.51 -11.01
N LEU A 32 -1.94 -16.80 -10.00
CA LEU A 32 -3.04 -17.75 -10.12
C LEU A 32 -4.17 -17.25 -11.03
N PHE A 33 -4.56 -15.99 -10.93
CA PHE A 33 -5.74 -15.45 -11.62
C PHE A 33 -5.41 -14.57 -12.84
N GLY A 34 -4.16 -14.13 -12.97
CA GLY A 34 -3.69 -13.33 -14.09
C GLY A 34 -2.79 -14.11 -15.05
N ALA A 35 -1.60 -14.49 -14.58
CA ALA A 35 -0.55 -15.00 -15.45
C ALA A 35 -0.74 -16.46 -15.89
N MET A 36 -1.28 -17.33 -15.02
CA MET A 36 -1.39 -18.78 -15.28
C MET A 36 -2.71 -19.21 -15.95
N GLN A 37 -3.56 -18.26 -16.33
CA GLN A 37 -4.83 -18.57 -16.96
C GLN A 37 -4.72 -18.62 -18.49
N ASP A 38 -5.46 -19.49 -19.15
CA ASP A 38 -5.47 -19.65 -20.60
C ASP A 38 -5.90 -18.36 -21.34
N TYR A 39 -6.67 -17.52 -20.67
CA TYR A 39 -7.13 -16.22 -21.20
C TYR A 39 -6.18 -15.05 -20.90
N SER A 40 -5.06 -15.28 -20.24
CA SER A 40 -4.11 -14.25 -19.80
C SER A 40 -3.59 -13.36 -20.94
N SER A 41 -3.36 -13.95 -22.11
CA SER A 41 -2.89 -13.30 -23.32
C SER A 41 -3.99 -12.65 -24.18
N GLN A 42 -5.27 -12.81 -23.80
CA GLN A 42 -6.35 -12.15 -24.56
C GLN A 42 -6.24 -10.63 -24.46
N GLN A 43 -6.35 -9.99 -25.61
CA GLN A 43 -6.30 -8.54 -25.73
C GLN A 43 -7.52 -7.90 -25.02
N MET A 44 -7.26 -6.90 -24.18
CA MET A 44 -8.26 -6.13 -23.47
C MET A 44 -7.84 -4.66 -23.46
N GLY A 45 -8.49 -3.84 -24.28
CA GLY A 45 -8.09 -2.45 -24.48
C GLY A 45 -6.66 -2.34 -25.05
N ASP A 46 -5.83 -1.54 -24.41
CA ASP A 46 -4.44 -1.33 -24.84
C ASP A 46 -3.45 -2.34 -24.21
N GLY A 47 -3.95 -3.32 -23.46
CA GLY A 47 -3.15 -4.37 -22.82
C GLY A 47 -3.78 -5.73 -22.93
N ASN A 48 -3.27 -6.71 -22.18
CA ASN A 48 -3.86 -8.03 -22.07
C ASN A 48 -4.57 -8.21 -20.72
N VAL A 49 -5.36 -9.30 -20.58
CA VAL A 49 -6.09 -9.60 -19.33
C VAL A 49 -5.15 -9.71 -18.14
N ALA A 50 -3.94 -10.27 -18.33
CA ALA A 50 -2.95 -10.35 -17.27
C ALA A 50 -2.55 -8.97 -16.72
N ALA A 51 -2.48 -7.94 -17.58
CA ALA A 51 -2.19 -6.56 -17.16
C ALA A 51 -3.29 -5.98 -16.25
N TYR A 52 -4.56 -6.23 -16.55
CA TYR A 52 -5.68 -5.77 -15.72
C TYR A 52 -5.68 -6.44 -14.36
N VAL A 53 -5.46 -7.77 -14.32
CA VAL A 53 -5.34 -8.50 -13.05
C VAL A 53 -4.14 -8.01 -12.25
N MET A 54 -3.01 -7.75 -12.91
CA MET A 54 -1.80 -7.20 -12.28
C MET A 54 -2.09 -5.86 -11.58
N ILE A 55 -2.74 -4.93 -12.26
CA ILE A 55 -3.10 -3.62 -11.68
C ILE A 55 -4.06 -3.79 -10.50
N GLY A 56 -5.07 -4.66 -10.63
CA GLY A 56 -6.02 -4.97 -9.56
C GLY A 56 -5.35 -5.54 -8.33
N MET A 57 -4.40 -6.47 -8.49
CA MET A 57 -3.65 -7.07 -7.39
C MET A 57 -2.65 -6.11 -6.76
N ALA A 58 -2.02 -5.23 -7.56
CA ALA A 58 -1.20 -4.14 -7.06
C ALA A 58 -2.01 -3.18 -6.18
N LEU A 59 -3.24 -2.82 -6.61
CA LEU A 59 -4.16 -2.00 -5.83
C LEU A 59 -4.57 -2.68 -4.52
N TYR A 60 -4.93 -3.96 -4.57
CA TYR A 60 -5.27 -4.75 -3.39
C TYR A 60 -4.14 -4.72 -2.36
N GLY A 61 -2.90 -4.97 -2.77
CA GLY A 61 -1.73 -4.94 -1.89
C GLY A 61 -1.47 -3.55 -1.31
N ALA A 62 -1.60 -2.49 -2.11
CA ALA A 62 -1.45 -1.11 -1.67
C ALA A 62 -2.48 -0.74 -0.59
N VAL A 63 -3.76 -1.07 -0.82
CA VAL A 63 -4.86 -0.81 0.13
C VAL A 63 -4.65 -1.61 1.42
N GLN A 64 -4.31 -2.90 1.31
CA GLN A 64 -4.05 -3.77 2.48
C GLN A 64 -2.96 -3.19 3.38
N ASN A 65 -1.85 -2.76 2.80
CA ASN A 65 -0.74 -2.16 3.54
C ASN A 65 -1.12 -0.82 4.19
N THR A 66 -1.88 0.02 3.51
CA THR A 66 -2.30 1.32 4.06
C THR A 66 -3.34 1.18 5.16
N VAL A 67 -4.25 0.21 5.06
CA VAL A 67 -5.19 -0.14 6.14
C VAL A 67 -4.44 -0.63 7.40
N ALA A 68 -3.40 -1.46 7.22
CA ALA A 68 -2.57 -1.92 8.34
C ALA A 68 -1.83 -0.75 9.03
N ILE A 69 -1.35 0.25 8.27
CA ILE A 69 -0.73 1.48 8.84
C ILE A 69 -1.78 2.29 9.60
N SER A 70 -2.99 2.41 9.06
CA SER A 70 -4.08 3.12 9.73
C SER A 70 -4.42 2.49 11.07
N GLY A 71 -4.55 1.16 11.11
CA GLY A 71 -4.81 0.40 12.34
C GLY A 71 -3.71 0.61 13.38
N SER A 72 -2.44 0.50 12.99
CA SER A 72 -1.31 0.76 13.91
C SER A 72 -1.30 2.21 14.42
N THR A 73 -1.62 3.18 13.56
CA THR A 73 -1.70 4.59 13.95
C THR A 73 -2.79 4.84 14.97
N VAL A 74 -3.98 4.25 14.79
CA VAL A 74 -5.09 4.35 15.76
C VAL A 74 -4.70 3.71 17.08
N THR A 75 -4.06 2.55 17.07
CA THR A 75 -3.56 1.88 18.29
C THR A 75 -2.51 2.73 19.01
N GLU A 76 -1.57 3.34 18.31
CA GLU A 76 -0.60 4.28 18.88
C GLU A 76 -1.31 5.46 19.56
N LEU A 77 -2.27 6.09 18.89
CA LEU A 77 -3.03 7.21 19.44
C LEU A 77 -3.89 6.80 20.65
N SER A 78 -4.44 5.57 20.67
CA SER A 78 -5.24 5.06 21.77
C SER A 78 -4.42 4.69 23.01
N SER A 79 -3.15 4.27 22.82
CA SER A 79 -2.25 3.92 23.92
C SER A 79 -1.67 5.13 24.68
N GLY A 80 -2.12 6.34 24.36
CA GLY A 80 -1.64 7.57 25.02
C GLY A 80 -0.36 8.14 24.42
N TRP A 81 0.03 7.69 23.23
CA TRP A 81 1.18 8.21 22.50
C TRP A 81 1.16 9.73 22.32
N ASN A 82 -0.04 10.33 22.25
CA ASN A 82 -0.21 11.77 22.22
C ASN A 82 0.42 12.50 23.44
N ARG A 83 0.40 11.87 24.63
CA ARG A 83 1.03 12.45 25.83
C ARG A 83 2.54 12.41 25.74
N GLN A 84 3.09 11.34 25.14
CA GLN A 84 4.54 11.23 24.92
C GLN A 84 4.99 12.19 23.81
N LEU A 85 4.20 12.39 22.77
CA LEU A 85 4.46 13.35 21.70
C LEU A 85 4.52 14.80 22.24
N ALA A 86 3.68 15.13 23.23
CA ALA A 86 3.68 16.46 23.85
C ALA A 86 5.00 16.80 24.58
N LEU A 87 5.79 15.80 24.95
CA LEU A 87 7.13 15.95 25.55
C LEU A 87 8.24 16.09 24.48
N THR A 88 7.92 15.99 23.21
CA THR A 88 8.86 16.08 22.09
C THR A 88 8.54 17.31 21.24
N PRO A 89 9.50 17.85 20.46
CA PRO A 89 9.25 18.95 19.52
C PRO A 89 8.44 18.51 18.28
N LEU A 90 7.82 17.31 18.31
CA LEU A 90 7.04 16.76 17.21
C LEU A 90 5.57 17.19 17.35
N THR A 91 5.14 18.13 16.52
CA THR A 91 3.73 18.56 16.48
C THR A 91 2.86 17.48 15.83
N THR A 92 1.56 17.44 16.17
CA THR A 92 0.58 16.50 15.61
C THR A 92 0.58 16.51 14.07
N GLY A 93 0.69 17.71 13.46
CA GLY A 93 0.77 17.81 11.99
C GLY A 93 2.04 17.15 11.41
N LYS A 94 3.18 17.27 12.09
CA LYS A 94 4.42 16.60 11.68
C LYS A 94 4.32 15.08 11.85
N TYR A 95 3.63 14.61 12.87
CA TYR A 95 3.35 13.19 13.09
C TYR A 95 2.46 12.63 11.97
N LEU A 96 1.33 13.26 11.68
CA LEU A 96 0.44 12.84 10.59
C LEU A 96 1.13 12.89 9.22
N GLY A 97 1.94 13.92 8.97
CA GLY A 97 2.75 14.00 7.75
C GLY A 97 3.78 12.86 7.63
N ALA A 98 4.38 12.43 8.75
CA ALA A 98 5.27 11.27 8.74
C ALA A 98 4.50 9.98 8.46
N LYS A 99 3.31 9.78 9.04
CA LYS A 99 2.43 8.63 8.74
C LYS A 99 1.96 8.61 7.28
N ALA A 100 1.62 9.77 6.72
CA ALA A 100 1.29 9.88 5.29
C ALA A 100 2.47 9.47 4.39
N LEU A 101 3.68 9.90 4.73
CA LEU A 101 4.89 9.50 4.01
C LEU A 101 5.15 8.00 4.13
N THR A 102 4.99 7.43 5.32
CA THR A 102 5.08 5.98 5.53
C THR A 102 4.04 5.25 4.68
N ALA A 103 2.78 5.69 4.69
CA ALA A 103 1.72 5.08 3.90
C ALA A 103 2.02 5.11 2.40
N LEU A 104 2.54 6.23 1.89
CA LEU A 104 2.91 6.40 0.50
C LEU A 104 4.05 5.46 0.09
N VAL A 105 5.10 5.35 0.90
CA VAL A 105 6.23 4.46 0.61
C VAL A 105 5.80 2.98 0.70
N ILE A 106 5.04 2.63 1.73
CA ILE A 106 4.62 1.23 1.94
C ILE A 106 3.58 0.78 0.93
N SER A 107 2.69 1.67 0.44
CA SER A 107 1.77 1.34 -0.66
C SER A 107 2.49 1.11 -1.99
N ALA A 108 3.63 1.76 -2.21
CA ALA A 108 4.43 1.55 -3.41
C ALA A 108 5.11 0.16 -3.45
N VAL A 109 5.37 -0.46 -2.31
CA VAL A 109 6.08 -1.76 -2.24
C VAL A 109 5.34 -2.86 -3.01
N PRO A 110 4.05 -3.18 -2.76
CA PRO A 110 3.31 -4.19 -3.52
C PRO A 110 3.16 -3.81 -5.00
N VAL A 111 2.97 -2.52 -5.29
CA VAL A 111 2.87 -2.05 -6.67
C VAL A 111 4.13 -2.39 -7.45
N ILE A 112 5.30 -2.06 -6.90
CA ILE A 112 6.59 -2.36 -7.52
C ILE A 112 6.78 -3.89 -7.62
N ALA A 113 6.51 -4.63 -6.54
CA ALA A 113 6.72 -6.07 -6.49
C ALA A 113 5.86 -6.82 -7.52
N VAL A 114 4.56 -6.52 -7.60
CA VAL A 114 3.64 -7.16 -8.56
C VAL A 114 4.02 -6.76 -10.00
N ASN A 115 4.40 -5.50 -10.25
CA ASN A 115 4.86 -5.06 -11.57
C ASN A 115 6.15 -5.77 -12.02
N ILE A 116 7.12 -5.97 -11.10
CA ILE A 116 8.34 -6.73 -11.40
C ILE A 116 7.98 -8.16 -11.82
N VAL A 117 7.11 -8.84 -11.08
CA VAL A 117 6.66 -10.19 -11.43
C VAL A 117 5.92 -10.19 -12.78
N GLY A 118 5.08 -9.19 -13.04
CA GLY A 118 4.39 -8.99 -14.33
C GLY A 118 5.33 -8.93 -15.52
N MET A 119 6.49 -8.29 -15.38
CA MET A 119 7.50 -8.21 -16.44
C MET A 119 8.05 -9.58 -16.87
N PHE A 120 8.01 -10.58 -15.98
CA PHE A 120 8.49 -11.94 -16.24
C PHE A 120 7.38 -12.91 -16.65
N THR A 121 6.11 -12.49 -16.63
CA THR A 121 4.96 -13.36 -16.83
C THR A 121 4.12 -13.05 -18.08
N GLY A 122 4.69 -12.31 -19.04
CA GLY A 122 4.01 -12.03 -20.31
C GLY A 122 2.91 -10.98 -20.23
N VAL A 123 2.98 -10.07 -19.28
CA VAL A 123 2.09 -8.90 -19.22
C VAL A 123 2.42 -7.96 -20.37
N GLU A 124 1.40 -7.65 -21.17
CA GLU A 124 1.48 -6.70 -22.28
C GLU A 124 0.68 -5.46 -21.94
N ILE A 125 1.38 -4.36 -21.72
CA ILE A 125 0.79 -3.02 -21.47
C ILE A 125 1.82 -1.96 -21.85
N PRO A 126 1.43 -0.83 -22.48
CA PRO A 126 2.32 0.29 -22.74
C PRO A 126 2.92 0.82 -21.41
N LEU A 127 4.24 1.06 -21.41
CA LEU A 127 4.97 1.48 -20.20
C LEU A 127 4.41 2.76 -19.57
N ASN A 128 3.96 3.71 -20.38
CA ASN A 128 3.33 4.93 -19.89
C ASN A 128 2.03 4.67 -19.11
N GLN A 129 1.22 3.72 -19.57
CA GLN A 129 -0.01 3.33 -18.88
C GLN A 129 0.29 2.52 -17.60
N GLN A 130 1.28 1.63 -17.65
CA GLN A 130 1.74 0.89 -16.47
C GLN A 130 2.23 1.82 -15.36
N LEU A 131 3.04 2.83 -15.70
CA LEU A 131 3.52 3.83 -14.74
C LEU A 131 2.38 4.70 -14.21
N ALA A 132 1.46 5.14 -15.08
CA ALA A 132 0.30 5.92 -14.67
C ALA A 132 -0.62 5.12 -13.73
N ALA A 133 -0.91 3.86 -14.06
CA ALA A 133 -1.69 2.97 -13.21
C ALA A 133 -1.01 2.72 -11.85
N GLY A 134 0.31 2.51 -11.85
CA GLY A 134 1.09 2.37 -10.62
C GLY A 134 1.04 3.61 -9.73
N ALA A 135 1.23 4.80 -10.33
CA ALA A 135 1.14 6.06 -9.60
C ALA A 135 -0.26 6.30 -9.02
N LEU A 136 -1.32 6.07 -9.81
CA LEU A 136 -2.72 6.14 -9.37
C LEU A 136 -2.99 5.17 -8.21
N THR A 137 -2.50 3.95 -8.30
CA THR A 137 -2.64 2.92 -7.26
C THR A 137 -2.03 3.38 -5.93
N VAL A 138 -0.83 3.96 -5.95
CA VAL A 138 -0.17 4.51 -4.76
C VAL A 138 -0.97 5.67 -4.18
N LEU A 139 -1.49 6.57 -5.01
CA LEU A 139 -2.34 7.68 -4.57
C LEU A 139 -3.66 7.20 -3.96
N CYS A 140 -4.31 6.20 -4.57
CA CYS A 140 -5.49 5.55 -3.98
C CYS A 140 -5.18 4.96 -2.60
N GLY A 141 -4.05 4.27 -2.45
CA GLY A 141 -3.58 3.77 -1.15
C GLY A 141 -3.51 4.88 -0.09
N LEU A 142 -3.00 6.06 -0.44
CA LEU A 142 -2.94 7.21 0.47
C LEU A 142 -4.34 7.66 0.93
N VAL A 143 -5.32 7.71 0.02
CA VAL A 143 -6.70 8.05 0.37
C VAL A 143 -7.28 7.04 1.39
N PHE A 144 -7.04 5.75 1.17
CA PHE A 144 -7.46 4.71 2.11
C PHE A 144 -6.76 4.80 3.47
N ALA A 145 -5.49 5.23 3.50
CA ALA A 145 -4.77 5.46 4.76
C ALA A 145 -5.45 6.56 5.60
N PHE A 146 -5.76 7.69 5.00
CA PHE A 146 -6.46 8.78 5.70
C PHE A 146 -7.87 8.40 6.13
N TYR A 147 -8.62 7.73 5.25
CA TYR A 147 -9.95 7.23 5.58
C TYR A 147 -9.91 6.26 6.78
N GLY A 148 -8.97 5.31 6.78
CA GLY A 148 -8.81 4.36 7.87
C GLY A 148 -8.45 5.02 9.21
N ILE A 149 -7.56 6.03 9.20
CA ILE A 149 -7.23 6.80 10.41
C ILE A 149 -8.47 7.57 10.91
N MET A 150 -9.19 8.23 10.01
CA MET A 150 -10.40 8.99 10.36
C MET A 150 -11.46 8.09 10.99
N MET A 151 -11.76 6.95 10.37
CA MET A 151 -12.75 6.00 10.89
C MET A 151 -12.35 5.42 12.25
N GLY A 152 -11.08 5.06 12.41
CA GLY A 152 -10.57 4.56 13.68
C GLY A 152 -10.64 5.58 14.83
N LEU A 153 -10.45 6.87 14.52
CA LEU A 153 -10.60 7.94 15.51
C LEU A 153 -12.06 8.22 15.87
N LEU A 154 -12.99 8.08 14.90
CA LEU A 154 -14.43 8.26 15.14
C LEU A 154 -14.98 7.17 16.07
N ILE A 155 -14.66 5.91 15.81
CA ILE A 155 -15.13 4.76 16.62
C ILE A 155 -14.62 4.85 18.08
N ARG A 156 -13.45 5.44 18.28
CA ARG A 156 -12.88 5.59 19.63
C ARG A 156 -13.63 6.57 20.53
N ASN A 157 -14.35 7.53 19.95
CA ASN A 157 -15.06 8.57 20.71
C ASN A 157 -16.45 8.16 21.20
N GLU A 158 -16.86 6.92 20.91
CA GLU A 158 -18.05 6.27 21.47
C GLU A 158 -17.66 5.35 22.64
#